data_f007679fea58c8c6ba7ccffcf4a384ae
#
_entry.id   f007679fea58c8c6ba7ccffcf4a384ae
#
_cell.length_a   1.000
_cell.length_b   1.000
_cell.length_c   1.000
_cell.angle_alpha   90.00
_cell.angle_beta   90.00
_cell.angle_gamma   90.00
#
_symmetry.space_group_name_H-M   'P 1'
#
loop_
_entity.id
_entity.type
_entity.pdbx_description
1 polymer ?
#
loop_
_entity_poly.entity_id
_entity_poly.type
_entity_poly.pdbx_seq_one_letter_code
_entity_poly.pdbx_strand_id
1 'polypeptide(L)'
;VNAQGEAVALKQLILPTRDEFDDDVAYEALVAKFKAAFREEYECHRALSGLKGFPRLYGWGEVDGVPAIVMEWVEGETLARLRPRLAVDDAGRLSPLVAARLGRDLFDLLCRMNLVGEGFVHRDISLANVMVRTSRLSLAEQVEEGFFDVCLIDFGSSTPEEMQGSSFTRVSSLTRKATADFAPPEMLTEDIAGIDALRKSPKIDVYATASVIYRLACGRA
;
A
#
# COMPACT_ATOMS: atom_id res chain seq x y z
N VAL A 1 -0.56 1.99 22.46
CA VAL A 1 -1.84 1.27 22.69
C VAL A 1 -2.96 2.28 22.74
N ASN A 2 -4.16 1.88 22.34
CA ASN A 2 -5.37 2.70 22.46
C ASN A 2 -5.94 2.67 23.89
N ALA A 3 -7.06 3.36 24.12
CA ALA A 3 -7.71 3.41 25.45
C ALA A 3 -8.20 2.04 25.94
N GLN A 4 -8.36 1.06 25.08
CA GLN A 4 -8.72 -0.32 25.37
C GLN A 4 -7.50 -1.22 25.64
N GLY A 5 -6.28 -0.70 25.54
CA GLY A 5 -5.04 -1.45 25.71
C GLY A 5 -4.60 -2.25 24.48
N GLU A 6 -5.26 -2.06 23.32
CA GLU A 6 -4.90 -2.73 22.07
C GLU A 6 -3.69 -2.02 21.42
N ALA A 7 -2.82 -2.79 20.76
CA ALA A 7 -1.73 -2.24 19.96
C ALA A 7 -2.29 -1.44 18.79
N VAL A 8 -1.71 -0.28 18.49
CA VAL A 8 -2.05 0.55 17.35
C VAL A 8 -0.80 0.87 16.55
N ALA A 9 -0.97 1.04 15.24
CA ALA A 9 0.03 1.62 14.36
C ALA A 9 -0.19 3.14 14.27
N LEU A 10 0.91 3.86 14.39
CA LEU A 10 0.92 5.30 14.23
C LEU A 10 1.79 5.63 13.01
N LYS A 11 1.19 6.20 11.98
CA LYS A 11 1.89 6.73 10.81
C LYS A 11 1.97 8.24 10.95
N GLN A 12 3.18 8.77 11.09
CA GLN A 12 3.42 10.20 11.23
C GLN A 12 3.95 10.77 9.92
N LEU A 13 3.51 11.98 9.56
CA LEU A 13 4.01 12.69 8.40
C LEU A 13 5.50 13.04 8.61
N ILE A 14 6.33 12.73 7.62
CA ILE A 14 7.72 13.18 7.59
C ILE A 14 7.77 14.44 6.74
N LEU A 15 8.12 15.55 7.35
CA LEU A 15 8.30 16.83 6.65
C LEU A 15 9.73 16.95 6.12
N PRO A 16 9.93 17.68 5.00
CA PRO A 16 11.26 17.99 4.50
C PRO A 16 12.02 18.87 5.51
N THR A 17 13.35 18.77 5.50
CA THR A 17 14.20 19.58 6.37
C THR A 17 14.29 21.01 5.85
N ARG A 18 14.07 22.00 6.73
CA ARG A 18 14.08 23.43 6.35
C ARG A 18 15.42 23.87 5.73
N ASP A 19 16.53 23.33 6.23
CA ASP A 19 17.88 23.69 5.82
C ASP A 19 18.22 23.33 4.36
N GLU A 20 17.36 22.54 3.71
CA GLU A 20 17.50 22.17 2.29
C GLU A 20 16.92 23.22 1.33
N PHE A 21 16.37 24.33 1.86
CA PHE A 21 15.69 25.36 1.07
C PHE A 21 16.25 26.76 1.35
N ASP A 22 16.56 27.49 0.29
CA ASP A 22 17.02 28.88 0.35
C ASP A 22 15.87 29.87 0.56
N ASP A 23 14.62 29.48 0.26
CA ASP A 23 13.43 30.34 0.27
C ASP A 23 12.33 29.76 1.18
N ASP A 24 11.84 30.59 2.12
CA ASP A 24 10.75 30.24 3.04
C ASP A 24 9.44 29.94 2.31
N VAL A 25 9.12 30.68 1.25
CA VAL A 25 7.87 30.50 0.48
C VAL A 25 7.87 29.14 -0.23
N ALA A 26 9.03 28.74 -0.80
CA ALA A 26 9.18 27.44 -1.44
C ALA A 26 9.05 26.31 -0.43
N TYR A 27 9.64 26.44 0.75
CA TYR A 27 9.54 25.48 1.83
C TYR A 27 8.11 25.32 2.32
N GLU A 28 7.42 26.43 2.64
CA GLU A 28 6.05 26.40 3.11
C GLU A 28 5.08 25.80 2.07
N ALA A 29 5.27 26.13 0.79
CA ALA A 29 4.50 25.54 -0.30
C ALA A 29 4.69 24.00 -0.39
N LEU A 30 5.91 23.53 -0.18
CA LEU A 30 6.21 22.09 -0.17
C LEU A 30 5.59 21.40 1.06
N VAL A 31 5.73 21.98 2.26
CA VAL A 31 5.10 21.48 3.49
C VAL A 31 3.58 21.38 3.33
N ALA A 32 2.95 22.40 2.73
CA ALA A 32 1.51 22.37 2.45
C ALA A 32 1.13 21.19 1.53
N LYS A 33 1.92 20.92 0.50
CA LYS A 33 1.71 19.76 -0.38
C LYS A 33 1.83 18.42 0.36
N PHE A 34 2.84 18.27 1.23
CA PHE A 34 3.01 17.06 2.03
C PHE A 34 1.83 16.85 2.98
N LYS A 35 1.37 17.92 3.65
CA LYS A 35 0.19 17.86 4.53
C LYS A 35 -1.08 17.51 3.77
N ALA A 36 -1.29 18.08 2.59
CA ALA A 36 -2.44 17.78 1.75
C ALA A 36 -2.46 16.31 1.33
N ALA A 37 -1.34 15.79 0.86
CA ALA A 37 -1.24 14.39 0.47
C ALA A 37 -1.41 13.41 1.63
N PHE A 38 -0.87 13.74 2.79
CA PHE A 38 -1.08 12.92 3.99
C PHE A 38 -2.54 12.94 4.44
N ARG A 39 -3.25 14.05 4.18
CA ARG A 39 -4.69 14.13 4.40
C ARG A 39 -5.46 13.27 3.41
N GLU A 40 -5.05 13.25 2.14
CA GLU A 40 -5.64 12.35 1.12
C GLU A 40 -5.45 10.89 1.52
N GLU A 41 -4.27 10.51 1.99
CA GLU A 41 -4.02 9.16 2.51
C GLU A 41 -4.97 8.80 3.67
N TYR A 42 -5.18 9.73 4.60
CA TYR A 42 -6.16 9.52 5.68
C TYR A 42 -7.58 9.28 5.15
N GLU A 43 -8.02 10.06 4.15
CA GLU A 43 -9.35 9.87 3.54
C GLU A 43 -9.46 8.51 2.83
N CYS A 44 -8.39 8.04 2.19
CA CYS A 44 -8.33 6.70 1.62
C CYS A 44 -8.49 5.62 2.70
N HIS A 45 -7.74 5.72 3.80
CA HIS A 45 -7.89 4.83 4.94
C HIS A 45 -9.31 4.86 5.50
N ARG A 46 -9.91 6.05 5.60
CA ARG A 46 -11.28 6.23 6.10
C ARG A 46 -12.30 5.53 5.21
N ALA A 47 -12.17 5.65 3.91
CA ALA A 47 -13.07 5.03 2.94
C ALA A 47 -13.01 3.51 2.97
N LEU A 48 -11.82 2.93 3.19
CA LEU A 48 -11.59 1.48 3.23
C LEU A 48 -11.77 0.86 4.62
N SER A 49 -11.82 1.70 5.66
CA SER A 49 -11.96 1.23 7.05
C SER A 49 -13.23 0.45 7.26
N GLY A 50 -13.12 -0.73 7.84
CA GLY A 50 -14.24 -1.64 8.07
C GLY A 50 -14.46 -2.68 6.97
N LEU A 51 -13.80 -2.55 5.82
CA LEU A 51 -13.77 -3.61 4.82
C LEU A 51 -12.75 -4.68 5.18
N LYS A 52 -13.09 -5.95 4.92
CA LYS A 52 -12.15 -7.05 5.11
C LYS A 52 -10.95 -6.89 4.14
N GLY A 53 -9.73 -7.02 4.68
CA GLY A 53 -8.50 -6.90 3.92
C GLY A 53 -7.82 -5.52 4.00
N PHE A 54 -8.36 -4.63 4.85
CA PHE A 54 -7.78 -3.31 5.11
C PHE A 54 -7.64 -3.05 6.61
N PRO A 55 -6.63 -2.28 7.06
CA PRO A 55 -6.51 -1.89 8.46
C PRO A 55 -7.68 -1.02 8.88
N ARG A 56 -8.18 -1.23 10.10
CA ARG A 56 -9.18 -0.34 10.69
C ARG A 56 -8.54 1.02 10.99
N LEU A 57 -9.18 2.09 10.58
CA LEU A 57 -8.79 3.45 10.97
C LEU A 57 -9.39 3.78 12.33
N TYR A 58 -8.56 4.30 13.24
CA TYR A 58 -9.00 4.79 14.55
C TYR A 58 -9.14 6.32 14.57
N GLY A 59 -8.32 7.03 13.81
CA GLY A 59 -8.46 8.47 13.72
C GLY A 59 -7.23 9.22 13.19
N TRP A 60 -7.37 10.53 13.26
CA TRP A 60 -6.36 11.53 12.95
C TRP A 60 -5.91 12.20 14.25
N GLY A 61 -4.63 12.47 14.37
CA GLY A 61 -4.06 13.19 15.50
C GLY A 61 -2.82 13.97 15.11
N GLU A 62 -2.12 14.47 16.12
CA GLU A 62 -0.83 15.13 16.00
C GLU A 62 0.11 14.59 17.07
N VAL A 63 1.37 14.42 16.72
CA VAL A 63 2.46 14.09 17.65
C VAL A 63 3.52 15.16 17.46
N ASP A 64 3.84 15.90 18.51
CA ASP A 64 4.78 17.03 18.49
C ASP A 64 4.46 18.08 17.41
N GLY A 65 3.16 18.34 17.17
CA GLY A 65 2.68 19.29 16.16
C GLY A 65 2.74 18.78 14.71
N VAL A 66 3.08 17.50 14.53
CA VAL A 66 3.12 16.86 13.21
C VAL A 66 1.93 15.92 13.04
N PRO A 67 1.20 16.00 11.91
CA PRO A 67 0.05 15.13 11.64
C PRO A 67 0.39 13.64 11.72
N ALA A 68 -0.54 12.87 12.28
CA ALA A 68 -0.43 11.43 12.43
C ALA A 68 -1.77 10.73 12.14
N ILE A 69 -1.70 9.56 11.51
CA ILE A 69 -2.81 8.63 11.29
C ILE A 69 -2.68 7.50 12.31
N VAL A 70 -3.76 7.23 13.05
CA VAL A 70 -3.83 6.13 14.02
C VAL A 70 -4.69 5.03 13.44
N MET A 71 -4.14 3.85 13.32
CA MET A 71 -4.81 2.71 12.71
C MET A 71 -4.53 1.41 13.45
N GLU A 72 -5.20 0.36 13.06
CA GLU A 72 -5.00 -1.00 13.54
C GLU A 72 -3.55 -1.43 13.37
N TRP A 73 -2.98 -1.97 14.43
CA TRP A 73 -1.77 -2.78 14.32
C TRP A 73 -2.15 -4.13 13.72
N VAL A 74 -1.78 -4.36 12.47
CA VAL A 74 -2.03 -5.63 11.78
C VAL A 74 -1.10 -6.69 12.33
N GLU A 75 -1.64 -7.61 13.13
CA GLU A 75 -0.89 -8.78 13.60
C GLU A 75 -0.67 -9.75 12.44
N GLY A 76 0.58 -9.94 12.06
CA GLY A 76 0.96 -10.75 10.91
C GLY A 76 2.29 -10.31 10.32
N GLU A 77 2.57 -10.81 9.13
CA GLU A 77 3.82 -10.52 8.43
C GLU A 77 3.54 -10.16 6.96
N THR A 78 4.43 -9.34 6.38
CA THR A 78 4.36 -8.99 4.95
C THR A 78 4.72 -10.21 4.08
N LEU A 79 4.22 -10.26 2.85
CA LEU A 79 4.62 -11.30 1.89
C LEU A 79 6.13 -11.29 1.64
N ALA A 80 6.79 -10.15 1.75
CA ALA A 80 8.25 -10.06 1.63
C ALA A 80 8.97 -10.89 2.72
N ARG A 81 8.45 -10.88 3.95
CA ARG A 81 8.99 -11.67 5.08
C ARG A 81 8.54 -13.12 5.04
N LEU A 82 7.32 -13.39 4.58
CA LEU A 82 6.76 -14.74 4.53
C LEU A 82 7.32 -15.57 3.37
N ARG A 83 7.67 -14.93 2.24
CA ARG A 83 8.12 -15.60 1.04
C ARG A 83 9.26 -16.62 1.30
N PRO A 84 10.36 -16.31 2.02
CA PRO A 84 11.40 -17.30 2.31
C PRO A 84 10.90 -18.52 3.11
N ARG A 85 9.90 -18.34 3.96
CA ARG A 85 9.32 -19.40 4.80
C ARG A 85 8.33 -20.29 4.05
N LEU A 86 7.67 -19.75 3.02
CA LEU A 86 6.71 -20.45 2.17
C LEU A 86 7.38 -21.04 0.92
N ALA A 87 8.64 -20.68 0.66
CA ALA A 87 9.38 -21.13 -0.51
C ALA A 87 9.58 -22.65 -0.50
N VAL A 88 9.46 -23.27 -1.68
CA VAL A 88 9.70 -24.70 -1.89
C VAL A 88 11.09 -24.97 -2.45
N ASP A 89 11.87 -23.93 -2.76
CA ASP A 89 13.22 -24.02 -3.28
C ASP A 89 14.07 -22.77 -2.99
N ASP A 90 15.37 -22.86 -3.32
CA ASP A 90 16.35 -21.79 -3.08
C ASP A 90 16.13 -20.55 -3.97
N ALA A 91 15.34 -20.64 -5.03
CA ALA A 91 14.93 -19.49 -5.83
C ALA A 91 13.82 -18.68 -5.17
N GLY A 92 13.32 -19.13 -4.02
CA GLY A 92 12.24 -18.49 -3.27
C GLY A 92 10.89 -18.59 -3.97
N ARG A 93 10.66 -19.66 -4.75
CA ARG A 93 9.37 -19.95 -5.39
C ARG A 93 8.44 -20.60 -4.39
N LEU A 94 7.18 -20.18 -4.41
CA LEU A 94 6.12 -20.87 -3.70
C LEU A 94 5.59 -22.02 -4.56
N SER A 95 4.93 -23.00 -3.91
CA SER A 95 4.21 -24.01 -4.71
C SER A 95 3.16 -23.32 -5.58
N PRO A 96 2.88 -23.79 -6.81
CA PRO A 96 1.89 -23.17 -7.70
C PRO A 96 0.53 -23.03 -7.05
N LEU A 97 0.13 -23.99 -6.22
CA LEU A 97 -1.15 -23.96 -5.51
C LEU A 97 -1.20 -22.83 -4.48
N VAL A 98 -0.15 -22.64 -3.68
CA VAL A 98 -0.05 -21.56 -2.69
C VAL A 98 -0.03 -20.19 -3.38
N ALA A 99 0.74 -20.04 -4.45
CA ALA A 99 0.79 -18.81 -5.23
C ALA A 99 -0.58 -18.48 -5.86
N ALA A 100 -1.30 -19.46 -6.41
CA ALA A 100 -2.64 -19.26 -6.97
C ALA A 100 -3.68 -18.88 -5.91
N ARG A 101 -3.62 -19.48 -4.72
CA ARG A 101 -4.52 -19.17 -3.60
C ARG A 101 -4.29 -17.75 -3.08
N LEU A 102 -3.03 -17.35 -2.88
CA LEU A 102 -2.69 -15.97 -2.55
C LEU A 102 -3.17 -14.98 -3.63
N GLY A 103 -2.99 -15.36 -4.89
CA GLY A 103 -3.48 -14.56 -6.03
C GLY A 103 -4.99 -14.36 -6.01
N ARG A 104 -5.76 -15.43 -5.77
CA ARG A 104 -7.21 -15.35 -5.61
C ARG A 104 -7.58 -14.37 -4.49
N ASP A 105 -6.97 -14.51 -3.31
CA ASP A 105 -7.33 -13.71 -2.14
C ASP A 105 -6.92 -12.23 -2.33
N LEU A 106 -5.84 -11.96 -3.07
CA LEU A 106 -5.44 -10.60 -3.47
C LEU A 106 -6.41 -9.99 -4.49
N PHE A 107 -6.84 -10.74 -5.51
CA PHE A 107 -7.83 -10.23 -6.47
C PHE A 107 -9.21 -10.01 -5.81
N ASP A 108 -9.62 -10.86 -4.87
CA ASP A 108 -10.81 -10.64 -4.07
C ASP A 108 -10.72 -9.34 -3.25
N LEU A 109 -9.53 -9.00 -2.76
CA LEU A 109 -9.27 -7.75 -2.05
C LEU A 109 -9.42 -6.54 -2.99
N LEU A 110 -8.86 -6.61 -4.21
CA LEU A 110 -9.04 -5.56 -5.23
C LEU A 110 -10.53 -5.39 -5.62
N CYS A 111 -11.27 -6.48 -5.75
CA CYS A 111 -12.71 -6.41 -6.01
C CYS A 111 -13.44 -5.63 -4.91
N ARG A 112 -13.09 -5.87 -3.63
CA ARG A 112 -13.69 -5.12 -2.50
C ARG A 112 -13.29 -3.65 -2.53
N MET A 113 -12.04 -3.33 -2.85
CA MET A 113 -11.58 -1.95 -2.98
C MET A 113 -12.38 -1.19 -4.05
N ASN A 114 -12.64 -1.82 -5.19
CA ASN A 114 -13.44 -1.21 -6.26
C ASN A 114 -14.91 -0.98 -5.91
N LEU A 115 -15.44 -1.63 -4.86
CA LEU A 115 -16.81 -1.39 -4.38
C LEU A 115 -16.97 -0.08 -3.62
N VAL A 116 -15.87 0.53 -3.16
CA VAL A 116 -15.90 1.78 -2.38
C VAL A 116 -16.15 3.00 -3.27
N GLY A 117 -15.72 2.94 -4.52
CA GLY A 117 -15.90 4.02 -5.49
C GLY A 117 -15.18 3.72 -6.81
N GLU A 118 -15.69 4.29 -7.89
CA GLU A 118 -15.02 4.22 -9.18
C GLU A 118 -13.67 4.97 -9.10
N GLY A 119 -12.61 4.37 -9.66
CA GLY A 119 -11.29 5.00 -9.75
C GLY A 119 -10.43 4.92 -8.48
N PHE A 120 -10.83 4.16 -7.45
CA PHE A 120 -9.96 3.94 -6.30
C PHE A 120 -8.77 3.06 -6.70
N VAL A 121 -7.55 3.58 -6.61
CA VAL A 121 -6.30 2.90 -7.04
C VAL A 121 -5.26 3.02 -5.95
N HIS A 122 -4.64 1.88 -5.57
CA HIS A 122 -3.58 1.83 -4.54
C HIS A 122 -2.23 2.31 -5.06
N ARG A 123 -1.86 1.93 -6.29
CA ARG A 123 -0.64 2.30 -7.03
C ARG A 123 0.68 1.75 -6.51
N ASP A 124 0.68 1.07 -5.35
CA ASP A 124 1.89 0.55 -4.72
C ASP A 124 1.69 -0.85 -4.14
N ILE A 125 1.01 -1.73 -4.88
CA ILE A 125 0.88 -3.12 -4.49
C ILE A 125 2.21 -3.84 -4.71
N SER A 126 2.78 -4.34 -3.62
CA SER A 126 4.07 -5.03 -3.60
C SER A 126 4.10 -6.07 -2.48
N LEU A 127 5.14 -6.93 -2.48
CA LEU A 127 5.34 -7.89 -1.39
C LEU A 127 5.50 -7.22 -0.01
N ALA A 128 5.94 -5.97 0.05
CA ALA A 128 6.12 -5.22 1.29
C ALA A 128 4.80 -4.65 1.83
N ASN A 129 3.84 -4.34 0.94
CA ASN A 129 2.59 -3.67 1.28
C ASN A 129 1.41 -4.65 1.42
N VAL A 130 1.62 -5.94 1.18
CA VAL A 130 0.64 -7.00 1.46
C VAL A 130 1.07 -7.78 2.69
N MET A 131 0.24 -7.79 3.72
CA MET A 131 0.41 -8.61 4.92
C MET A 131 -0.53 -9.82 4.89
N VAL A 132 -0.13 -10.90 5.54
CA VAL A 132 -1.02 -12.01 5.93
C VAL A 132 -1.26 -11.90 7.42
N ARG A 133 -2.50 -11.70 7.82
CA ARG A 133 -2.91 -11.63 9.23
C ARG A 133 -2.81 -12.99 9.88
N THR A 134 -2.35 -13.05 11.12
CA THR A 134 -2.23 -14.29 11.90
C THR A 134 -2.97 -14.25 13.24
N SER A 135 -3.80 -13.21 13.43
CA SER A 135 -4.55 -13.03 14.67
C SER A 135 -5.66 -14.08 14.92
N ARG A 136 -6.17 -14.72 13.86
CA ARG A 136 -7.23 -15.73 13.96
C ARG A 136 -6.73 -17.13 13.65
N LEU A 137 -5.96 -17.28 12.58
CA LEU A 137 -5.38 -18.53 12.13
C LEU A 137 -3.90 -18.32 11.90
N SER A 138 -3.09 -19.25 12.36
CA SER A 138 -1.65 -19.27 12.06
C SER A 138 -1.40 -19.42 10.55
N LEU A 139 -0.23 -19.07 10.10
CA LEU A 139 0.14 -19.24 8.69
C LEU A 139 -0.01 -20.69 8.20
N ALA A 140 0.32 -21.67 9.07
CA ALA A 140 0.22 -23.09 8.74
C ALA A 140 -1.23 -23.50 8.51
N GLU A 141 -2.15 -23.11 9.39
CA GLU A 141 -3.58 -23.38 9.25
C GLU A 141 -4.16 -22.73 7.98
N GLN A 142 -3.75 -21.50 7.66
CA GLN A 142 -4.19 -20.82 6.42
C GLN A 142 -3.70 -21.57 5.15
N VAL A 143 -2.48 -22.08 5.16
CA VAL A 143 -1.96 -22.90 4.05
C VAL A 143 -2.75 -24.19 3.91
N GLU A 144 -3.09 -24.86 5.01
CA GLU A 144 -3.87 -26.10 5.05
C GLU A 144 -5.30 -25.86 4.57
N GLU A 145 -5.99 -24.85 5.12
CA GLU A 145 -7.35 -24.47 4.73
C GLU A 145 -7.43 -23.90 3.31
N GLY A 146 -6.31 -23.42 2.78
CA GLY A 146 -6.21 -22.96 1.41
C GLY A 146 -6.78 -21.58 1.14
N PHE A 147 -6.80 -20.71 2.16
CA PHE A 147 -7.06 -19.28 1.99
C PHE A 147 -6.09 -18.48 2.86
N PHE A 148 -5.85 -17.22 2.49
CA PHE A 148 -4.98 -16.31 3.23
C PHE A 148 -5.76 -15.08 3.65
N ASP A 149 -5.67 -14.70 4.93
CA ASP A 149 -6.26 -13.45 5.43
C ASP A 149 -5.34 -12.28 5.07
N VAL A 150 -5.36 -11.92 3.78
CA VAL A 150 -4.55 -10.85 3.23
C VAL A 150 -5.05 -9.48 3.68
N CYS A 151 -4.10 -8.59 3.95
CA CYS A 151 -4.35 -7.21 4.34
C CYS A 151 -3.43 -6.28 3.55
N LEU A 152 -4.01 -5.34 2.81
CA LEU A 152 -3.26 -4.33 2.07
C LEU A 152 -3.03 -3.12 2.99
N ILE A 153 -1.78 -2.71 3.09
CA ILE A 153 -1.33 -1.60 3.95
C ILE A 153 -0.66 -0.52 3.11
N ASP A 154 -0.50 0.66 3.69
CA ASP A 154 0.20 1.81 3.12
C ASP A 154 -0.46 2.40 1.86
N PHE A 155 -1.39 3.34 2.08
CA PHE A 155 -2.14 4.04 1.04
C PHE A 155 -1.51 5.37 0.61
N GLY A 156 -0.25 5.63 0.96
CA GLY A 156 0.44 6.88 0.66
C GLY A 156 0.57 7.21 -0.84
N SER A 157 0.33 6.24 -1.71
CA SER A 157 0.29 6.42 -3.16
C SER A 157 -1.12 6.42 -3.75
N SER A 158 -2.15 6.18 -2.91
CA SER A 158 -3.54 6.09 -3.31
C SER A 158 -4.17 7.47 -3.40
N THR A 159 -4.95 7.73 -4.43
CA THR A 159 -5.77 8.95 -4.54
C THR A 159 -7.09 8.64 -5.20
N PRO A 160 -8.22 9.19 -4.72
CA PRO A 160 -9.47 9.20 -5.46
C PRO A 160 -9.33 10.03 -6.74
N GLU A 161 -10.05 9.65 -7.79
CA GLU A 161 -9.98 10.29 -9.11
C GLU A 161 -10.29 11.80 -9.07
N GLU A 162 -11.15 12.24 -8.16
CA GLU A 162 -11.62 13.63 -8.03
C GLU A 162 -10.59 14.60 -7.42
N MET A 163 -9.53 14.09 -6.74
CA MET A 163 -8.58 14.93 -5.99
C MET A 163 -7.25 15.16 -6.72
N GLN A 164 -7.17 14.90 -8.00
CA GLN A 164 -5.92 14.72 -8.73
C GLN A 164 -5.30 15.99 -9.34
N GLY A 165 -5.61 17.16 -8.83
CA GLY A 165 -5.00 18.41 -9.31
C GLY A 165 -3.56 18.67 -8.87
N SER A 166 -2.97 17.89 -7.98
CA SER A 166 -1.63 18.13 -7.45
C SER A 166 -0.60 17.13 -7.95
N SER A 167 0.53 17.62 -8.42
CA SER A 167 1.69 16.92 -8.97
C SER A 167 2.44 16.05 -7.92
N PHE A 168 1.71 15.23 -7.15
CA PHE A 168 2.25 14.37 -6.10
C PHE A 168 3.19 13.27 -6.63
N THR A 169 3.09 12.97 -7.90
CA THR A 169 3.90 11.97 -8.61
C THR A 169 5.41 12.27 -8.56
N ARG A 170 5.83 13.50 -8.35
CA ARG A 170 7.26 13.89 -8.33
C ARG A 170 7.96 13.63 -6.99
N VAL A 171 7.27 13.78 -5.86
CA VAL A 171 7.89 13.64 -4.53
C VAL A 171 8.10 12.17 -4.15
N SER A 172 7.20 11.29 -4.57
CA SER A 172 7.34 9.84 -4.34
C SER A 172 8.36 9.14 -5.25
N SER A 173 9.00 9.86 -6.20
CA SER A 173 10.01 9.26 -7.09
C SER A 173 11.28 8.80 -6.37
N LEU A 174 11.60 9.38 -5.22
CA LEU A 174 12.77 8.98 -4.42
C LEU A 174 12.56 7.67 -3.64
N THR A 175 11.32 7.34 -3.29
CA THR A 175 10.96 6.10 -2.58
C THR A 175 10.63 4.93 -3.53
N ARG A 176 10.47 5.18 -4.82
CA ARG A 176 10.01 4.20 -5.83
C ARG A 176 10.96 3.05 -6.16
N LYS A 177 12.21 3.10 -5.75
CA LYS A 177 13.18 2.05 -6.13
C LYS A 177 12.84 0.66 -5.58
N ALA A 178 12.05 0.57 -4.51
CA ALA A 178 11.68 -0.72 -3.91
C ALA A 178 10.47 -1.40 -4.58
N THR A 179 9.61 -0.64 -5.25
CA THR A 179 8.35 -1.12 -5.86
C THR A 179 8.37 -1.14 -7.39
N ALA A 180 9.44 -0.65 -8.01
CA ALA A 180 9.61 -0.64 -9.48
C ALA A 180 9.43 -2.03 -10.12
N ASP A 181 9.82 -3.10 -9.41
CA ASP A 181 9.66 -4.49 -9.86
C ASP A 181 8.20 -4.91 -10.09
N PHE A 182 7.25 -4.21 -9.49
CA PHE A 182 5.82 -4.52 -9.54
C PHE A 182 5.01 -3.47 -10.30
N ALA A 183 5.62 -2.31 -10.58
CA ALA A 183 4.94 -1.20 -11.22
C ALA A 183 4.75 -1.44 -12.73
N PRO A 184 3.58 -1.11 -13.31
CA PRO A 184 3.39 -1.16 -14.75
C PRO A 184 4.21 -0.08 -15.46
N PRO A 185 4.52 -0.26 -16.77
CA PRO A 185 5.36 0.65 -17.55
C PRO A 185 4.95 2.12 -17.48
N GLU A 186 3.64 2.39 -17.49
CA GLU A 186 3.08 3.74 -17.37
C GLU A 186 3.39 4.43 -16.03
N MET A 187 3.72 3.67 -15.00
CA MET A 187 4.16 4.22 -13.71
C MET A 187 5.66 4.51 -13.68
N LEU A 188 6.43 3.98 -14.61
CA LEU A 188 7.90 4.08 -14.66
C LEU A 188 8.39 5.17 -15.61
N THR A 189 7.53 5.68 -16.52
CA THR A 189 7.91 6.73 -17.47
C THR A 189 7.85 8.13 -16.86
N GLU A 190 8.69 9.04 -17.37
CA GLU A 190 8.71 10.46 -17.00
C GLU A 190 7.70 11.31 -17.80
N ASP A 191 7.16 10.80 -18.91
CA ASP A 191 6.14 11.47 -19.71
C ASP A 191 4.76 11.35 -19.06
N ILE A 192 4.47 12.32 -18.16
CA ILE A 192 3.26 12.31 -17.32
C ILE A 192 2.04 12.79 -18.14
N ALA A 193 2.23 13.75 -19.05
CA ALA A 193 1.11 14.45 -19.68
C ALA A 193 0.28 13.54 -20.61
N GLY A 194 0.93 12.55 -21.27
CA GLY A 194 0.26 11.64 -22.21
C GLY A 194 -0.40 10.42 -21.56
N ILE A 195 -0.08 10.13 -20.29
CA ILE A 195 -0.46 8.86 -19.62
C ILE A 195 -1.17 9.05 -18.28
N ASP A 196 -1.54 10.28 -17.94
CA ASP A 196 -2.17 10.58 -16.64
C ASP A 196 -3.44 9.73 -16.41
N ALA A 197 -4.28 9.58 -17.43
CA ALA A 197 -5.48 8.74 -17.35
C ALA A 197 -5.17 7.25 -17.13
N LEU A 198 -4.05 6.74 -17.68
CA LEU A 198 -3.63 5.35 -17.46
C LEU A 198 -3.19 5.14 -16.00
N ARG A 199 -2.48 6.12 -15.43
CA ARG A 199 -2.02 6.10 -14.03
C ARG A 199 -3.16 6.16 -13.01
N LYS A 200 -4.36 6.51 -13.44
CA LYS A 200 -5.58 6.59 -12.62
C LYS A 200 -6.45 5.34 -12.76
N SER A 201 -6.10 4.46 -13.66
CA SER A 201 -6.87 3.26 -13.94
C SER A 201 -6.65 2.18 -12.87
N PRO A 202 -7.72 1.50 -12.38
CA PRO A 202 -7.59 0.32 -11.53
C PRO A 202 -6.77 -0.82 -12.14
N LYS A 203 -6.50 -0.79 -13.45
CA LYS A 203 -5.65 -1.75 -14.16
C LYS A 203 -4.20 -1.74 -13.66
N ILE A 204 -3.73 -0.62 -13.07
CA ILE A 204 -2.42 -0.52 -12.42
C ILE A 204 -2.31 -1.55 -11.29
N ASP A 205 -3.32 -1.61 -10.43
CA ASP A 205 -3.33 -2.53 -9.29
C ASP A 205 -3.49 -3.98 -9.74
N VAL A 206 -4.24 -4.22 -10.82
CA VAL A 206 -4.33 -5.54 -11.45
C VAL A 206 -2.97 -6.00 -11.97
N TYR A 207 -2.23 -5.12 -12.67
CA TYR A 207 -0.88 -5.42 -13.14
C TYR A 207 0.09 -5.68 -11.98
N ALA A 208 0.10 -4.81 -10.98
CA ALA A 208 0.96 -4.94 -9.80
C ALA A 208 0.67 -6.25 -9.03
N THR A 209 -0.61 -6.59 -8.85
CA THR A 209 -1.02 -7.86 -8.23
C THR A 209 -0.56 -9.06 -9.05
N ALA A 210 -0.72 -9.03 -10.37
CA ALA A 210 -0.22 -10.10 -11.25
C ALA A 210 1.30 -10.23 -11.17
N SER A 211 2.05 -9.12 -11.09
CA SER A 211 3.51 -9.11 -10.88
C SER A 211 3.91 -9.71 -9.55
N VAL A 212 3.18 -9.40 -8.47
CA VAL A 212 3.38 -10.04 -7.15
C VAL A 212 3.19 -11.55 -7.24
N ILE A 213 2.11 -12.02 -7.87
CA ILE A 213 1.85 -13.46 -8.04
C ILE A 213 2.94 -14.12 -8.89
N TYR A 214 3.35 -13.47 -9.98
CA TYR A 214 4.45 -13.96 -10.83
C TYR A 214 5.75 -14.08 -10.03
N ARG A 215 6.10 -13.08 -9.22
CA ARG A 215 7.27 -13.12 -8.33
C ARG A 215 7.21 -14.28 -7.35
N LEU A 216 6.05 -14.54 -6.76
CA LEU A 216 5.84 -15.64 -5.83
C LEU A 216 5.96 -17.00 -6.52
N ALA A 217 5.44 -17.15 -7.75
CA ALA A 217 5.46 -18.39 -8.50
C ALA A 217 6.80 -18.68 -9.16
N CYS A 218 7.50 -17.64 -9.67
CA CYS A 218 8.70 -17.79 -10.48
C CYS A 218 10.00 -17.49 -9.73
N GLY A 219 9.95 -16.88 -8.55
CA GLY A 219 11.11 -16.53 -7.73
C GLY A 219 11.89 -15.29 -8.18
N ARG A 220 11.53 -14.67 -9.31
CA ARG A 220 12.17 -13.48 -9.90
C ARG A 220 11.13 -12.47 -10.37
N ALA A 221 11.52 -11.21 -10.44
CA ALA A 221 10.71 -10.14 -11.03
C ALA A 221 10.81 -10.18 -12.54
#